data_e3c3592f16f533ab6ecb914226b4cb73
#
_entry.id   e3c3592f16f533ab6ecb914226b4cb73
#
_cell.length_a   1.000
_cell.length_b   1.000
_cell.length_c   1.000
_cell.angle_alpha   90.00
_cell.angle_beta   90.00
_cell.angle_gamma   90.00
#
_symmetry.space_group_name_H-M   'P 1'
#
loop_
_entity.id
_entity.type
_entity.pdbx_description
1 polymer ?
#
loop_
_entity_poly.entity_id
_entity_poly.type
_entity_poly.pdbx_seq_one_letter_code
_entity_poly.pdbx_strand_id
1 'polypeptide(L)'
;MRIVGSVQYYAAGDQWQISDVAYRMMKPKDPGNIQLLSEGHEPYYTETTLSQLMAQTVLTDENGEESTYAYADLAQNTSAELHKLHVLSISRDDENSRAYLTVEQDGQQMTVIAPSSFVTDEMVGQSITVRGFVEHSSGNVAVRVYETGLLLAE
;
A
#
# COMPACT_ATOMS: atom_id res chain seq x y z
N MET A 1 7.37 11.45 14.14
CA MET A 1 7.03 10.29 14.99
C MET A 1 8.29 9.54 15.34
N ARG A 2 8.41 9.02 16.55
CA ARG A 2 9.49 8.11 17.00
C ARG A 2 8.85 6.76 17.34
N ILE A 3 9.43 5.68 16.80
CA ILE A 3 8.98 4.31 17.07
C ILE A 3 10.17 3.53 17.63
N VAL A 4 9.92 2.72 18.66
CA VAL A 4 10.86 1.78 19.22
C VAL A 4 10.24 0.39 19.21
N GLY A 5 10.89 -0.55 18.57
CA GLY A 5 10.40 -1.93 18.42
C GLY A 5 11.50 -2.85 17.93
N SER A 6 11.18 -4.11 17.72
CA SER A 6 12.08 -5.13 17.18
C SER A 6 11.92 -5.22 15.67
N VAL A 7 13.01 -5.26 14.93
CA VAL A 7 12.96 -5.55 13.48
C VAL A 7 12.81 -7.05 13.31
N GLN A 8 11.75 -7.45 12.60
CA GLN A 8 11.41 -8.87 12.35
C GLN A 8 11.07 -9.06 10.89
N TYR A 9 11.48 -10.21 10.34
CA TYR A 9 11.06 -10.63 9.02
C TYR A 9 9.71 -11.33 9.10
N TYR A 10 8.72 -10.85 8.33
CA TYR A 10 7.40 -11.42 8.21
C TYR A 10 7.31 -12.26 6.94
N ALA A 11 7.52 -13.57 7.07
CA ALA A 11 7.61 -14.49 5.93
C ALA A 11 6.35 -14.56 5.07
N ALA A 12 5.15 -14.42 5.66
CA ALA A 12 3.90 -14.48 4.89
C ALA A 12 3.69 -13.27 3.96
N GLY A 13 4.33 -12.14 4.27
CA GLY A 13 4.29 -10.93 3.44
C GLY A 13 5.61 -10.64 2.73
N ASP A 14 6.63 -11.51 2.90
CA ASP A 14 7.98 -11.33 2.35
C ASP A 14 8.57 -9.94 2.62
N GLN A 15 8.46 -9.50 3.87
CA GLN A 15 8.85 -8.13 4.24
C GLN A 15 9.42 -8.02 5.65
N TRP A 16 10.26 -7.03 5.85
CA TRP A 16 10.72 -6.62 7.18
C TRP A 16 9.71 -5.65 7.81
N GLN A 17 9.43 -5.86 9.07
CA GLN A 17 8.52 -5.00 9.84
C GLN A 17 9.09 -4.66 11.21
N ILE A 18 8.59 -3.57 11.79
CA ILE A 18 8.86 -3.25 13.20
C ILE A 18 7.73 -3.87 14.02
N SER A 19 8.08 -4.88 14.83
CA SER A 19 7.19 -5.57 15.75
C SER A 19 7.40 -5.09 17.19
N ASP A 20 6.60 -5.62 18.11
CA ASP A 20 6.64 -5.28 19.54
C ASP A 20 6.36 -3.80 19.82
N VAL A 21 5.74 -3.12 18.86
CA VAL A 21 5.27 -1.75 19.03
C VAL A 21 3.97 -1.81 19.83
N ALA A 22 4.08 -1.60 21.13
CA ALA A 22 2.90 -1.49 21.99
C ALA A 22 2.28 -0.11 21.83
N TYR A 23 1.20 -0.03 21.03
CA TYR A 23 0.33 1.13 21.05
C TYR A 23 -0.51 1.13 22.32
N ARG A 24 0.01 1.73 23.38
CA ARG A 24 -0.68 1.82 24.67
C ARG A 24 -1.37 3.17 24.81
N MET A 25 -2.46 3.37 24.08
CA MET A 25 -3.32 4.55 24.28
C MET A 25 -3.97 4.63 25.66
N MET A 26 -3.95 3.56 26.44
CA MET A 26 -4.76 3.42 27.64
C MET A 26 -4.03 3.71 28.96
N LYS A 27 -2.75 4.03 28.94
CA LYS A 27 -1.98 4.31 30.16
C LYS A 27 -1.14 5.59 30.00
N PRO A 28 -1.64 6.77 30.43
CA PRO A 28 -0.94 8.04 30.25
C PRO A 28 0.43 8.14 30.92
N LYS A 29 0.80 7.19 31.78
CA LYS A 29 2.07 7.17 32.51
C LYS A 29 3.10 6.16 31.96
N ASP A 30 2.73 5.36 30.97
CA ASP A 30 3.62 4.38 30.35
C ASP A 30 4.15 5.01 29.07
N PRO A 31 5.47 5.29 28.94
CA PRO A 31 6.03 5.80 27.70
C PRO A 31 5.81 4.73 26.63
N GLY A 32 4.81 4.91 25.80
CA GLY A 32 4.52 4.05 24.67
C GLY A 32 5.73 3.98 23.74
N ASN A 33 5.86 2.87 23.01
CA ASN A 33 6.91 2.68 22.02
C ASN A 33 6.71 3.61 20.80
N ILE A 34 5.60 4.35 20.78
CA ILE A 34 5.28 5.35 19.74
C ILE A 34 5.18 6.72 20.42
N GLN A 35 5.97 7.65 19.93
CA GLN A 35 5.96 9.04 20.37
C GLN A 35 5.65 9.94 19.18
N LEU A 36 4.58 10.75 19.29
CA LEU A 36 4.30 11.83 18.36
C LEU A 36 5.28 12.98 18.63
N LEU A 37 6.05 13.36 17.62
CA LEU A 37 7.06 14.44 17.74
C LEU A 37 6.54 15.77 17.20
N SER A 38 5.66 15.72 16.18
CA SER A 38 5.06 16.90 15.57
C SER A 38 3.76 16.52 14.85
N GLU A 39 2.91 17.50 14.64
CA GLU A 39 1.60 17.38 13.98
C GLU A 39 1.49 18.37 12.81
N GLY A 40 0.44 18.26 12.02
CA GLY A 40 0.14 19.19 10.93
C GLY A 40 0.96 18.97 9.67
N HIS A 41 1.58 17.79 9.51
CA HIS A 41 2.27 17.41 8.27
C HIS A 41 1.29 16.68 7.35
N GLU A 42 1.22 17.12 6.11
CA GLU A 42 0.49 16.38 5.08
C GLU A 42 1.30 15.15 4.64
N PRO A 43 0.64 14.01 4.44
CA PRO A 43 1.29 12.83 3.85
C PRO A 43 1.78 13.17 2.44
N TYR A 44 2.98 12.75 2.12
CA TYR A 44 3.52 12.83 0.77
C TYR A 44 3.30 11.50 0.04
N TYR A 45 2.74 11.57 -1.16
CA TYR A 45 2.57 10.42 -2.05
C TYR A 45 3.42 10.62 -3.29
N THR A 46 4.19 9.59 -3.66
CA THR A 46 5.00 9.60 -4.87
C THR A 46 4.11 9.30 -6.06
N GLU A 47 4.01 10.23 -7.01
CA GLU A 47 3.32 9.98 -8.27
C GLU A 47 4.03 8.87 -9.04
N THR A 48 3.28 7.87 -9.48
CA THR A 48 3.78 6.71 -10.22
C THR A 48 2.72 6.16 -11.18
N THR A 49 3.10 5.21 -12.02
CA THR A 49 2.20 4.49 -12.93
C THR A 49 2.26 2.99 -12.69
N LEU A 50 1.25 2.25 -13.18
CA LEU A 50 1.28 0.78 -13.15
C LEU A 50 2.49 0.24 -13.91
N SER A 51 2.82 0.83 -15.05
CA SER A 51 4.00 0.44 -15.83
C SER A 51 5.30 0.60 -15.03
N GLN A 52 5.43 1.66 -14.23
CA GLN A 52 6.60 1.85 -13.36
C GLN A 52 6.64 0.84 -12.23
N LEU A 53 5.50 0.58 -11.56
CA LEU A 53 5.43 -0.42 -10.49
C LEU A 53 5.75 -1.84 -10.98
N MET A 54 5.34 -2.18 -12.20
CA MET A 54 5.57 -3.50 -12.82
C MET A 54 6.90 -3.61 -13.56
N ALA A 55 7.67 -2.51 -13.69
CA ALA A 55 8.96 -2.53 -14.37
C ALA A 55 9.93 -3.46 -13.66
N GLN A 56 10.66 -4.26 -14.45
CA GLN A 56 11.68 -5.16 -13.93
C GLN A 56 12.97 -4.40 -13.63
N THR A 57 13.55 -4.68 -12.48
CA THR A 57 14.85 -4.16 -12.03
C THR A 57 15.77 -5.32 -11.70
N VAL A 58 17.01 -5.24 -12.17
CA VAL A 58 18.06 -6.19 -11.81
C VAL A 58 18.92 -5.61 -10.71
N LEU A 59 19.05 -6.33 -9.62
CA LEU A 59 19.98 -6.01 -8.52
C LEU A 59 21.11 -7.03 -8.51
N THR A 60 22.33 -6.54 -8.36
CA THR A 60 23.53 -7.36 -8.21
C THR A 60 23.99 -7.33 -6.76
N ASP A 61 24.15 -8.48 -6.15
CA ASP A 61 24.65 -8.61 -4.77
C ASP A 61 26.17 -8.40 -4.67
N GLU A 62 26.70 -8.47 -3.45
CA GLU A 62 28.14 -8.31 -3.18
C GLU A 62 29.01 -9.42 -3.77
N ASN A 63 28.43 -10.56 -4.15
CA ASN A 63 29.12 -11.70 -4.80
C ASN A 63 29.05 -11.61 -6.33
N GLY A 64 28.33 -10.63 -6.87
CA GLY A 64 28.11 -10.45 -8.29
C GLY A 64 26.94 -11.28 -8.84
N GLU A 65 26.11 -11.87 -7.98
CA GLU A 65 24.90 -12.58 -8.40
C GLU A 65 23.76 -11.60 -8.71
N GLU A 66 23.10 -11.81 -9.84
CA GLU A 66 22.01 -10.97 -10.31
C GLU A 66 20.65 -11.59 -9.95
N SER A 67 19.76 -10.76 -9.41
CA SER A 67 18.37 -11.11 -9.14
C SER A 67 17.45 -10.07 -9.76
N THR A 68 16.35 -10.52 -10.39
CA THR A 68 15.38 -9.67 -11.06
C THR A 68 14.14 -9.51 -10.17
N TYR A 69 13.74 -8.27 -9.94
CA TYR A 69 12.58 -7.90 -9.14
C TYR A 69 11.64 -7.00 -9.94
N ALA A 70 10.33 -7.06 -9.68
CA ALA A 70 9.48 -5.94 -10.04
C ALA A 70 9.81 -4.73 -9.14
N TYR A 71 9.74 -3.52 -9.66
CA TYR A 71 9.99 -2.31 -8.85
C TYR A 71 9.07 -2.25 -7.63
N ALA A 72 7.83 -2.72 -7.78
CA ALA A 72 6.88 -2.82 -6.67
C ALA A 72 7.37 -3.69 -5.50
N ASP A 73 8.20 -4.71 -5.75
CA ASP A 73 8.78 -5.55 -4.70
C ASP A 73 9.72 -4.73 -3.80
N LEU A 74 10.44 -3.78 -4.41
CA LEU A 74 11.35 -2.87 -3.73
C LEU A 74 10.61 -1.68 -3.10
N ALA A 75 9.45 -1.34 -3.63
CA ALA A 75 8.62 -0.22 -3.20
C ALA A 75 7.57 -0.60 -2.14
N GLN A 76 7.60 -1.81 -1.59
CA GLN A 76 6.65 -2.26 -0.57
C GLN A 76 6.61 -1.29 0.62
N ASN A 77 5.40 -0.99 1.10
CA ASN A 77 5.10 -0.04 2.17
C ASN A 77 5.49 1.42 1.87
N THR A 78 5.88 1.76 0.66
CA THR A 78 6.01 3.16 0.24
C THR A 78 4.67 3.72 -0.20
N SER A 79 4.50 5.03 -0.03
CA SER A 79 3.31 5.74 -0.49
C SER A 79 3.35 5.96 -2.00
N ALA A 80 2.23 5.77 -2.67
CA ALA A 80 2.07 5.95 -4.10
C ALA A 80 0.80 6.71 -4.44
N GLU A 81 0.85 7.55 -5.48
CA GLU A 81 -0.29 8.18 -6.11
C GLU A 81 -0.35 7.75 -7.57
N LEU A 82 -1.49 7.15 -7.96
CA LEU A 82 -1.75 6.66 -9.31
C LEU A 82 -3.00 7.34 -9.85
N HIS A 83 -2.88 7.94 -11.02
CA HIS A 83 -3.97 8.62 -11.72
C HIS A 83 -4.55 7.79 -12.84
N LYS A 84 -5.80 8.08 -13.22
CA LYS A 84 -6.48 7.48 -14.39
C LYS A 84 -6.50 5.95 -14.38
N LEU A 85 -6.70 5.38 -13.20
CA LEU A 85 -6.92 3.95 -13.08
C LEU A 85 -8.36 3.64 -13.46
N HIS A 86 -8.57 2.88 -14.53
CA HIS A 86 -9.90 2.44 -14.95
C HIS A 86 -10.36 1.26 -14.11
N VAL A 87 -11.50 1.37 -13.44
CA VAL A 87 -12.04 0.30 -12.59
C VAL A 87 -12.77 -0.73 -13.46
N LEU A 88 -12.23 -1.94 -13.51
CA LEU A 88 -12.81 -3.04 -14.28
C LEU A 88 -13.87 -3.82 -13.49
N SER A 89 -13.60 -4.08 -12.22
CA SER A 89 -14.50 -4.84 -11.37
C SER A 89 -14.25 -4.55 -9.89
N ILE A 90 -15.25 -4.87 -9.07
CA ILE A 90 -15.20 -4.78 -7.62
C ILE A 90 -15.62 -6.11 -7.02
N SER A 91 -14.86 -6.61 -6.07
CA SER A 91 -15.20 -7.76 -5.24
C SER A 91 -15.17 -7.32 -3.77
N ARG A 92 -16.07 -7.87 -2.94
CA ARG A 92 -16.20 -7.49 -1.53
C ARG A 92 -15.90 -8.68 -0.62
N ASP A 93 -15.23 -8.38 0.46
CA ASP A 93 -14.98 -9.29 1.58
C ASP A 93 -15.68 -8.69 2.80
N ASP A 94 -16.91 -9.11 3.01
CA ASP A 94 -17.76 -8.57 4.09
C ASP A 94 -17.24 -8.96 5.48
N GLU A 95 -16.58 -10.11 5.62
CA GLU A 95 -16.00 -10.56 6.88
C GLU A 95 -14.90 -9.61 7.35
N ASN A 96 -14.09 -9.11 6.42
CA ASN A 96 -12.99 -8.20 6.71
C ASN A 96 -13.31 -6.74 6.41
N SER A 97 -14.55 -6.43 6.01
CA SER A 97 -15.00 -5.07 5.63
C SER A 97 -14.09 -4.43 4.56
N ARG A 98 -13.69 -5.23 3.56
CA ARG A 98 -12.79 -4.82 2.47
C ARG A 98 -13.45 -4.92 1.11
N ALA A 99 -13.02 -4.06 0.21
CA ALA A 99 -13.29 -4.15 -1.22
C ALA A 99 -11.96 -4.25 -1.98
N TYR A 100 -11.98 -5.07 -3.02
CA TYR A 100 -10.87 -5.27 -3.95
C TYR A 100 -11.33 -4.79 -5.32
N LEU A 101 -10.71 -3.70 -5.79
CA LEU A 101 -10.98 -3.15 -7.11
C LEU A 101 -9.91 -3.68 -8.07
N THR A 102 -10.31 -4.35 -9.13
CA THR A 102 -9.40 -4.61 -10.25
C THR A 102 -9.37 -3.36 -11.10
N VAL A 103 -8.21 -2.77 -11.22
CA VAL A 103 -7.99 -1.55 -11.99
C VAL A 103 -7.01 -1.79 -13.14
N GLU A 104 -7.11 -0.98 -14.18
CA GLU A 104 -6.24 -1.03 -15.36
C GLU A 104 -5.67 0.35 -15.69
N GLN A 105 -4.43 0.36 -16.16
CA GLN A 105 -3.78 1.51 -16.77
C GLN A 105 -2.82 1.00 -17.85
N ASP A 106 -2.97 1.50 -19.09
CA ASP A 106 -2.11 1.17 -20.23
C ASP A 106 -1.97 -0.34 -20.49
N GLY A 107 -3.07 -1.10 -20.34
CA GLY A 107 -3.12 -2.55 -20.56
C GLY A 107 -2.55 -3.40 -19.43
N GLN A 108 -2.12 -2.79 -18.33
CA GLN A 108 -1.68 -3.49 -17.13
C GLN A 108 -2.76 -3.43 -16.05
N GLN A 109 -2.88 -4.49 -15.26
CA GLN A 109 -3.88 -4.59 -14.21
C GLN A 109 -3.24 -4.73 -12.83
N MET A 110 -3.92 -4.20 -11.83
CA MET A 110 -3.53 -4.27 -10.43
C MET A 110 -4.77 -4.34 -9.54
N THR A 111 -4.57 -4.75 -8.29
CA THR A 111 -5.61 -4.69 -7.26
C THR A 111 -5.42 -3.44 -6.40
N VAL A 112 -6.50 -2.69 -6.22
CA VAL A 112 -6.62 -1.67 -5.16
C VAL A 112 -7.43 -2.27 -4.03
N ILE A 113 -6.93 -2.20 -2.80
CA ILE A 113 -7.58 -2.71 -1.60
C ILE A 113 -8.03 -1.52 -0.76
N ALA A 114 -9.31 -1.41 -0.50
CA ALA A 114 -9.89 -0.31 0.28
C ALA A 114 -10.92 -0.83 1.30
N PRO A 115 -11.24 -0.07 2.36
CA PRO A 115 -12.42 -0.34 3.16
C PRO A 115 -13.69 -0.37 2.30
N SER A 116 -14.58 -1.35 2.53
CA SER A 116 -15.81 -1.52 1.73
C SER A 116 -16.69 -0.27 1.74
N SER A 117 -16.68 0.49 2.83
CA SER A 117 -17.44 1.73 2.98
C SER A 117 -16.98 2.88 2.08
N PHE A 118 -15.79 2.78 1.45
CA PHE A 118 -15.25 3.80 0.55
C PHE A 118 -15.58 3.52 -0.92
N VAL A 119 -16.13 2.34 -1.21
CA VAL A 119 -16.27 1.82 -2.57
C VAL A 119 -17.74 1.66 -2.90
N THR A 120 -18.18 2.27 -4.00
CA THR A 120 -19.53 2.10 -4.55
C THR A 120 -19.49 1.37 -5.89
N ASP A 121 -20.60 0.71 -6.25
CA ASP A 121 -20.65 -0.08 -7.48
C ASP A 121 -20.63 0.81 -8.75
N GLU A 122 -20.98 2.09 -8.61
CA GLU A 122 -20.90 3.09 -9.69
C GLU A 122 -19.45 3.40 -10.12
N MET A 123 -18.46 3.02 -9.32
CA MET A 123 -17.04 3.17 -9.67
C MET A 123 -16.63 2.23 -10.82
N VAL A 124 -17.37 1.13 -11.06
CA VAL A 124 -17.09 0.24 -12.19
C VAL A 124 -17.29 0.98 -13.50
N GLY A 125 -16.28 0.93 -14.37
CA GLY A 125 -16.25 1.65 -15.64
C GLY A 125 -15.81 3.12 -15.52
N GLN A 126 -15.51 3.62 -14.31
CA GLN A 126 -14.99 4.98 -14.09
C GLN A 126 -13.46 4.97 -13.98
N SER A 127 -12.89 6.14 -14.21
CA SER A 127 -11.48 6.40 -13.89
C SER A 127 -11.37 7.00 -12.49
N ILE A 128 -10.35 6.55 -11.75
CA ILE A 128 -10.09 7.02 -10.38
C ILE A 128 -8.62 7.40 -10.20
N THR A 129 -8.37 8.28 -9.26
CA THR A 129 -7.05 8.51 -8.67
C THR A 129 -6.97 7.81 -7.33
N VAL A 130 -5.88 7.09 -7.10
CA VAL A 130 -5.64 6.33 -5.87
C VAL A 130 -4.39 6.82 -5.18
N ARG A 131 -4.51 7.15 -3.89
CA ARG A 131 -3.40 7.38 -2.98
C ARG A 131 -3.37 6.27 -1.94
N GLY A 132 -2.25 5.60 -1.81
CA GLY A 132 -2.16 4.46 -0.91
C GLY A 132 -0.73 3.98 -0.70
N PHE A 133 -0.62 2.78 -0.20
CA PHE A 133 0.68 2.15 0.06
C PHE A 133 0.82 0.90 -0.80
N VAL A 134 1.98 0.77 -1.44
CA VAL A 134 2.30 -0.41 -2.24
C VAL A 134 2.46 -1.61 -1.31
N GLU A 135 1.78 -2.71 -1.63
CA GLU A 135 1.91 -3.98 -0.90
C GLU A 135 1.80 -5.18 -1.83
N HIS A 136 2.13 -6.35 -1.33
CA HIS A 136 1.79 -7.62 -1.97
C HIS A 136 0.53 -8.20 -1.32
N SER A 137 -0.40 -8.63 -2.16
CA SER A 137 -1.58 -9.38 -1.76
C SER A 137 -1.64 -10.69 -2.53
N SER A 138 -1.50 -11.81 -1.84
CA SER A 138 -1.49 -13.14 -2.46
C SER A 138 -0.47 -13.29 -3.59
N GLY A 139 0.73 -12.72 -3.42
CA GLY A 139 1.81 -12.76 -4.40
C GLY A 139 1.67 -11.79 -5.58
N ASN A 140 0.66 -10.91 -5.55
CA ASN A 140 0.46 -9.88 -6.57
C ASN A 140 0.64 -8.49 -5.99
N VAL A 141 1.11 -7.57 -6.83
CA VAL A 141 1.22 -6.15 -6.47
C VAL A 141 -0.18 -5.58 -6.25
N ALA A 142 -0.32 -4.83 -5.18
CA ALA A 142 -1.54 -4.13 -4.83
C ALA A 142 -1.21 -2.74 -4.26
N VAL A 143 -2.20 -1.85 -4.23
CA VAL A 143 -2.14 -0.60 -3.46
C VAL A 143 -3.27 -0.60 -2.45
N ARG A 144 -2.91 -0.42 -1.18
CA ARG A 144 -3.88 -0.34 -0.09
C ARG A 144 -4.20 1.10 0.27
N VAL A 145 -5.50 1.40 0.31
CA VAL A 145 -6.08 2.67 0.71
C VAL A 145 -6.60 2.54 2.14
N TYR A 146 -6.34 3.54 2.99
CA TYR A 146 -6.77 3.54 4.38
C TYR A 146 -7.80 4.62 4.73
N GLU A 147 -7.90 5.68 3.93
CA GLU A 147 -8.78 6.83 4.18
C GLU A 147 -9.60 7.17 2.93
N THR A 148 -10.82 7.65 3.10
CA THR A 148 -11.74 7.99 2.00
C THR A 148 -11.17 9.02 1.02
N GLY A 149 -10.46 10.02 1.52
CA GLY A 149 -9.85 11.07 0.70
C GLY A 149 -8.71 10.59 -0.21
N LEU A 150 -8.37 9.30 -0.15
CA LEU A 150 -7.30 8.69 -0.94
C LEU A 150 -7.82 7.89 -2.15
N LEU A 151 -9.14 7.86 -2.37
CA LEU A 151 -9.80 7.21 -3.50
C LEU A 151 -10.75 8.23 -4.15
N LEU A 152 -10.32 8.84 -5.24
CA LEU A 152 -10.98 9.99 -5.87
C LEU A 152 -11.44 9.62 -7.28
N ALA A 153 -12.72 9.93 -7.61
CA ALA A 153 -13.20 9.87 -8.99
C ALA A 153 -12.56 11.00 -9.82
N GLU A 154 -12.23 10.71 -11.08
CA GLU A 154 -11.73 11.69 -12.06
C GLU A 154 -12.82 12.16 -13.03
#